data_d03f07e2e9b6ed87fb2897ba710c67de
#
_entry.id   d03f07e2e9b6ed87fb2897ba710c67de
#
_cell.length_a   1.000
_cell.length_b   1.000
_cell.length_c   1.000
_cell.angle_alpha   90.00
_cell.angle_beta   90.00
_cell.angle_gamma   90.00
#
_symmetry.space_group_name_H-M   'P 1'
#
loop_
_entity.id
_entity.type
_entity.pdbx_description
1 polymer ?
#
loop_
_entity_poly.entity_id
_entity_poly.type
_entity_poly.pdbx_seq_one_letter_code
_entity_poly.pdbx_strand_id
1 'polypeptide(L)'
;YELPFRSDYWLIYYNKDVFDAAGIAYPSNDMTMEDYDALARQLTDTTYGSQVYGCHYHTWRSAVELFGILDGKHSILDGNYDWMIPYYDMILSEEDDGVCQTYTDLSTEGLHYSAAFSNGNVAMMNMGSWFISTLISNLDSGEYDSSLCGNWGIASYPHPDGAEAGSTIATITGLAVTS
;
A
#
# COMPACT_ATOMS: atom_id res chain seq x y z
N TYR A 1 -13.45 -21.49 18.37
CA TYR A 1 -12.08 -21.28 18.86
C TYR A 1 -11.14 -21.40 17.68
N GLU A 2 -10.10 -20.57 17.64
CA GLU A 2 -9.12 -20.49 16.57
C GLU A 2 -7.72 -20.54 17.18
N LEU A 3 -6.82 -21.31 16.55
CA LEU A 3 -5.43 -21.39 16.94
C LEU A 3 -4.60 -20.52 15.98
N PRO A 4 -4.00 -19.40 16.43
CA PRO A 4 -3.15 -18.58 15.58
C PRO A 4 -1.89 -19.37 15.19
N PHE A 5 -1.52 -19.28 13.90
CA PHE A 5 -0.31 -19.94 13.40
C PHE A 5 0.60 -19.01 12.58
N ARG A 6 0.08 -17.86 12.14
CA ARG A 6 0.85 -16.86 11.37
C ARG A 6 0.37 -15.45 11.70
N SER A 7 1.31 -14.52 11.74
CA SER A 7 1.02 -13.09 11.73
C SER A 7 1.70 -12.42 10.56
N ASP A 8 0.99 -11.51 9.91
CA ASP A 8 1.50 -10.65 8.86
C ASP A 8 1.36 -9.19 9.29
N TYR A 9 2.24 -8.34 8.78
CA TYR A 9 2.30 -6.92 9.11
C TYR A 9 2.14 -6.10 7.85
N TRP A 10 1.53 -4.92 7.94
CA TRP A 10 1.38 -4.01 6.81
C TRP A 10 2.61 -3.13 6.65
N LEU A 11 3.04 -2.97 5.40
CA LEU A 11 4.27 -2.28 5.00
C LEU A 11 3.97 -1.45 3.74
N ILE A 12 4.88 -0.53 3.43
CA ILE A 12 4.94 0.11 2.12
C ILE A 12 5.99 -0.62 1.27
N TYR A 13 5.55 -1.18 0.14
CA TYR A 13 6.43 -1.64 -0.92
C TYR A 13 6.71 -0.49 -1.86
N TYR A 14 7.93 -0.35 -2.34
CA TYR A 14 8.27 0.69 -3.30
C TYR A 14 9.19 0.16 -4.39
N ASN A 15 9.02 0.71 -5.60
CA ASN A 15 9.83 0.39 -6.76
C ASN A 15 10.98 1.39 -6.85
N LYS A 16 12.20 0.94 -6.58
CA LYS A 16 13.38 1.81 -6.55
C LYS A 16 13.70 2.42 -7.90
N ASP A 17 13.44 1.70 -9.00
CA ASP A 17 13.72 2.21 -10.33
C ASP A 17 12.85 3.44 -10.68
N VAL A 18 11.61 3.47 -10.18
CA VAL A 18 10.72 4.64 -10.31
C VAL A 18 11.30 5.83 -9.53
N PHE A 19 11.74 5.60 -8.30
CA PHE A 19 12.37 6.64 -7.48
C PHE A 19 13.67 7.17 -8.09
N ASP A 20 14.53 6.27 -8.54
CA ASP A 20 15.81 6.60 -9.16
C ASP A 20 15.62 7.38 -10.47
N ALA A 21 14.64 7.00 -11.29
CA ALA A 21 14.31 7.71 -12.52
C ALA A 21 13.77 9.12 -12.25
N ALA A 22 13.01 9.31 -11.18
CA ALA A 22 12.49 10.61 -10.76
C ALA A 22 13.55 11.46 -10.02
N GLY A 23 14.66 10.87 -9.57
CA GLY A 23 15.66 11.54 -8.75
C GLY A 23 15.18 11.89 -7.34
N ILE A 24 14.22 11.11 -6.82
CA ILE A 24 13.57 11.31 -5.51
C ILE A 24 14.13 10.31 -4.50
N ALA A 25 14.33 10.76 -3.27
CA ALA A 25 14.80 9.89 -2.18
C ALA A 25 13.77 8.82 -1.83
N TYR A 26 14.22 7.64 -1.45
CA TYR A 26 13.35 6.54 -1.01
C TYR A 26 12.54 6.90 0.23
N PRO A 27 11.38 6.26 0.46
CA PRO A 27 10.51 6.57 1.58
C PRO A 27 11.21 6.36 2.92
N SER A 28 10.99 7.27 3.85
CA SER A 28 11.49 7.20 5.21
C SER A 28 10.69 6.19 6.04
N ASN A 29 11.33 5.60 7.06
CA ASN A 29 10.63 4.81 8.07
C ASN A 29 9.92 5.66 9.14
N ASP A 30 10.04 6.98 9.05
CA ASP A 30 9.40 7.98 9.92
C ASP A 30 8.46 8.88 9.10
N MET A 31 7.73 8.27 8.18
CA MET A 31 6.87 8.97 7.22
C MET A 31 5.48 9.17 7.82
N THR A 32 5.01 10.41 7.83
CA THR A 32 3.62 10.72 8.15
C THR A 32 2.69 10.41 6.97
N MET A 33 1.38 10.52 7.19
CA MET A 33 0.40 10.38 6.11
C MET A 33 0.53 11.50 5.07
N GLU A 34 0.80 12.71 5.52
CA GLU A 34 1.03 13.87 4.66
C GLU A 34 2.30 13.71 3.82
N ASP A 35 3.37 13.15 4.43
CA ASP A 35 4.61 12.86 3.70
C ASP A 35 4.36 11.80 2.62
N TYR A 36 3.54 10.79 2.92
CA TYR A 36 3.17 9.75 1.96
C TYR A 36 2.40 10.30 0.76
N ASP A 37 1.35 11.10 1.01
CA ASP A 37 0.58 11.76 -0.06
C ASP A 37 1.46 12.69 -0.90
N ALA A 38 2.27 13.54 -0.23
CA ALA A 38 3.18 14.44 -0.93
C ALA A 38 4.21 13.69 -1.80
N LEU A 39 4.74 12.58 -1.30
CA LEU A 39 5.68 11.73 -2.02
C LEU A 39 5.01 11.03 -3.21
N ALA A 40 3.81 10.51 -3.03
CA ALA A 40 3.02 9.90 -4.10
C ALA A 40 2.76 10.89 -5.24
N ARG A 41 2.37 12.13 -4.92
CA ARG A 41 2.16 13.19 -5.91
C ARG A 41 3.43 13.56 -6.67
N GLN A 42 4.59 13.60 -6.00
CA GLN A 42 5.86 13.89 -6.64
C GLN A 42 6.31 12.79 -7.62
N LEU A 43 5.96 11.54 -7.35
CA LEU A 43 6.32 10.37 -8.16
C LEU A 43 5.35 10.11 -9.32
N THR A 44 4.22 10.81 -9.34
CA THR A 44 3.18 10.63 -10.35
C THR A 44 3.61 11.23 -11.68
N ASP A 45 3.54 10.46 -12.76
CA ASP A 45 3.69 10.93 -14.12
C ASP A 45 2.48 10.50 -14.95
N THR A 46 1.68 11.47 -15.37
CA THR A 46 0.50 11.26 -16.20
C THR A 46 0.76 11.49 -17.69
N THR A 47 2.03 11.62 -18.10
CA THR A 47 2.40 11.80 -19.49
C THR A 47 1.97 10.59 -20.32
N TYR A 48 1.30 10.84 -21.44
CA TYR A 48 0.86 9.76 -22.32
C TYR A 48 2.01 8.84 -22.73
N GLY A 49 1.84 7.54 -22.48
CA GLY A 49 2.83 6.50 -22.77
C GLY A 49 3.88 6.25 -21.67
N SER A 50 3.84 7.02 -20.58
CA SER A 50 4.72 6.84 -19.40
C SER A 50 3.96 6.97 -18.09
N GLN A 51 2.69 6.56 -18.06
CA GLN A 51 1.88 6.62 -16.84
C GLN A 51 2.56 5.92 -15.67
N VAL A 52 2.89 6.69 -14.64
CA VAL A 52 3.38 6.21 -13.35
C VAL A 52 2.40 6.66 -12.28
N TYR A 53 1.92 5.72 -11.49
CA TYR A 53 1.10 5.99 -10.31
C TYR A 53 2.02 6.14 -9.10
N GLY A 54 1.89 7.24 -8.37
CA GLY A 54 2.69 7.50 -7.17
C GLY A 54 2.39 6.52 -6.05
N CYS A 55 1.14 6.07 -5.97
CA CYS A 55 0.72 5.04 -5.02
C CYS A 55 -0.32 4.09 -5.62
N HIS A 56 -0.60 3.01 -4.89
CA HIS A 56 -1.65 2.04 -5.24
C HIS A 56 -2.35 1.56 -3.97
N TYR A 57 -3.67 1.60 -3.99
CA TYR A 57 -4.54 1.03 -2.96
C TYR A 57 -5.32 -0.14 -3.55
N HIS A 58 -5.17 -1.31 -2.95
CA HIS A 58 -5.98 -2.44 -3.38
C HIS A 58 -7.44 -2.25 -2.97
N THR A 59 -8.37 -2.91 -3.68
CA THR A 59 -9.84 -2.80 -3.48
C THR A 59 -10.36 -3.30 -2.13
N TRP A 60 -9.50 -3.73 -1.22
CA TRP A 60 -9.89 -4.09 0.14
C TRP A 60 -10.12 -2.84 1.00
N ARG A 61 -11.17 -2.88 1.84
CA ARG A 61 -11.46 -1.81 2.80
C ARG A 61 -10.27 -1.49 3.69
N SER A 62 -9.53 -2.53 4.09
CA SER A 62 -8.34 -2.39 4.92
C SER A 62 -7.25 -1.50 4.31
N ALA A 63 -7.24 -1.30 3.00
CA ALA A 63 -6.29 -0.40 2.35
C ALA A 63 -6.43 1.06 2.83
N VAL A 64 -7.62 1.46 3.30
CA VAL A 64 -7.91 2.81 3.82
C VAL A 64 -8.11 2.81 5.34
N GLU A 65 -8.93 1.88 5.85
CA GLU A 65 -9.30 1.81 7.27
C GLU A 65 -8.07 1.69 8.19
N LEU A 66 -7.02 1.01 7.72
CA LEU A 66 -5.80 0.80 8.50
C LEU A 66 -5.08 2.11 8.84
N PHE A 67 -5.16 3.13 8.00
CA PHE A 67 -4.50 4.41 8.26
C PHE A 67 -5.00 5.05 9.57
N GLY A 68 -6.32 5.08 9.77
CA GLY A 68 -6.90 5.74 10.93
C GLY A 68 -6.76 4.97 12.22
N ILE A 69 -6.88 3.64 12.21
CA ILE A 69 -6.79 2.84 13.44
C ILE A 69 -5.36 2.72 13.99
N LEU A 70 -4.35 3.12 13.21
CA LEU A 70 -2.95 3.16 13.65
C LEU A 70 -2.68 4.18 14.77
N ASP A 71 -3.57 5.12 15.01
CA ASP A 71 -3.42 6.08 16.12
C ASP A 71 -3.61 5.44 17.50
N GLY A 72 -4.05 4.18 17.54
CA GLY A 72 -4.29 3.42 18.76
C GLY A 72 -5.46 3.92 19.61
N LYS A 73 -6.26 4.86 19.10
CA LYS A 73 -7.40 5.48 19.80
C LYS A 73 -8.72 5.06 19.18
N HIS A 74 -8.76 4.92 17.87
CA HIS A 74 -9.96 4.60 17.11
C HIS A 74 -10.07 3.10 16.82
N SER A 75 -11.31 2.63 16.71
CA SER A 75 -11.64 1.25 16.43
C SER A 75 -12.86 1.19 15.51
N ILE A 76 -12.91 0.17 14.65
CA ILE A 76 -14.09 -0.12 13.84
C ILE A 76 -15.32 -0.50 14.71
N LEU A 77 -15.14 -0.70 16.02
CA LEU A 77 -16.21 -0.99 16.97
C LEU A 77 -16.80 0.27 17.62
N ASP A 78 -16.26 1.46 17.35
CA ASP A 78 -16.65 2.71 18.03
C ASP A 78 -18.06 3.19 17.64
N GLY A 79 -18.58 2.77 16.47
CA GLY A 79 -19.89 3.16 15.96
C GLY A 79 -19.98 4.59 15.41
N ASN A 80 -18.91 5.38 15.53
CA ASN A 80 -18.69 6.64 14.84
C ASN A 80 -17.40 6.53 14.02
N TYR A 81 -17.46 6.88 12.75
CA TYR A 81 -16.38 6.70 11.78
C TYR A 81 -15.91 8.01 11.13
N ASP A 82 -16.28 9.15 11.71
CA ASP A 82 -15.86 10.47 11.20
C ASP A 82 -14.34 10.61 11.12
N TRP A 83 -13.61 9.88 11.95
CA TRP A 83 -12.15 9.81 11.92
C TRP A 83 -11.58 9.17 10.65
N MET A 84 -12.37 8.43 9.89
CA MET A 84 -11.96 7.87 8.58
C MET A 84 -12.02 8.90 7.45
N ILE A 85 -12.81 9.97 7.61
CA ILE A 85 -13.07 10.95 6.55
C ILE A 85 -11.79 11.51 5.93
N PRO A 86 -10.79 11.99 6.71
CA PRO A 86 -9.57 12.55 6.13
C PRO A 86 -8.81 11.57 5.23
N TYR A 87 -8.82 10.28 5.56
CA TYR A 87 -8.11 9.25 4.78
C TYR A 87 -8.84 8.93 3.48
N TYR A 88 -10.17 8.88 3.51
CA TYR A 88 -10.98 8.73 2.29
C TYR A 88 -10.88 9.97 1.40
N ASP A 89 -10.92 11.16 1.96
CA ASP A 89 -10.77 12.41 1.22
C ASP A 89 -9.39 12.49 0.53
N MET A 90 -8.33 12.06 1.22
CA MET A 90 -6.98 11.98 0.64
C MET A 90 -6.97 11.05 -0.58
N ILE A 91 -7.46 9.82 -0.43
CA ILE A 91 -7.46 8.84 -1.52
C ILE A 91 -8.36 9.27 -2.69
N LEU A 92 -9.53 9.84 -2.43
CA LEU A 92 -10.40 10.36 -3.49
C LEU A 92 -9.74 11.52 -4.24
N SER A 93 -9.01 12.39 -3.54
CA SER A 93 -8.21 13.44 -4.18
C SER A 93 -7.06 12.86 -5.01
N GLU A 94 -6.41 11.80 -4.53
CA GLU A 94 -5.36 11.11 -5.29
C GLU A 94 -5.93 10.41 -6.54
N GLU A 95 -7.13 9.83 -6.46
CA GLU A 95 -7.85 9.27 -7.63
C GLU A 95 -8.19 10.37 -8.65
N ASP A 96 -8.76 11.49 -8.20
CA ASP A 96 -9.17 12.63 -9.06
C ASP A 96 -7.96 13.26 -9.77
N ASP A 97 -6.81 13.30 -9.12
CA ASP A 97 -5.56 13.86 -9.66
C ASP A 97 -4.74 12.84 -10.47
N GLY A 98 -5.18 11.57 -10.54
CA GLY A 98 -4.48 10.49 -11.24
C GLY A 98 -3.20 10.02 -10.54
N VAL A 99 -3.07 10.27 -9.24
CA VAL A 99 -1.95 9.83 -8.41
C VAL A 99 -2.01 8.32 -8.17
N CYS A 100 -3.21 7.78 -8.06
CA CYS A 100 -3.46 6.35 -8.02
C CYS A 100 -4.56 5.95 -9.02
N GLN A 101 -4.69 4.64 -9.26
CA GLN A 101 -5.79 4.10 -10.03
C GLN A 101 -7.10 4.20 -9.24
N THR A 102 -8.20 4.51 -9.92
CA THR A 102 -9.50 4.61 -9.25
C THR A 102 -9.99 3.25 -8.74
N TYR A 103 -10.71 3.25 -7.62
CA TYR A 103 -11.38 2.04 -7.12
C TYR A 103 -12.27 1.40 -8.19
N THR A 104 -12.95 2.23 -9.00
CA THR A 104 -13.86 1.78 -10.06
C THR A 104 -13.10 1.01 -11.15
N ASP A 105 -11.95 1.52 -11.58
CA ASP A 105 -11.14 0.85 -12.61
C ASP A 105 -10.57 -0.46 -12.08
N LEU A 106 -9.95 -0.42 -10.89
CA LEU A 106 -9.39 -1.61 -10.24
C LEU A 106 -10.43 -2.72 -10.04
N SER A 107 -11.63 -2.34 -9.60
CA SER A 107 -12.73 -3.27 -9.36
C SER A 107 -13.29 -3.86 -10.65
N THR A 108 -13.38 -3.03 -11.72
CA THR A 108 -13.90 -3.45 -13.02
C THR A 108 -12.93 -4.36 -13.75
N GLU A 109 -11.64 -4.06 -13.70
CA GLU A 109 -10.57 -4.85 -14.30
C GLU A 109 -10.24 -6.10 -13.49
N GLY A 110 -10.63 -6.16 -12.23
CA GLY A 110 -10.24 -7.22 -11.29
C GLY A 110 -8.73 -7.25 -11.04
N LEU A 111 -8.07 -6.07 -11.11
CA LEU A 111 -6.63 -5.99 -11.00
C LEU A 111 -6.17 -6.36 -9.57
N HIS A 112 -5.41 -7.43 -9.48
CA HIS A 112 -4.85 -7.89 -8.22
C HIS A 112 -3.61 -7.06 -7.86
N TYR A 113 -3.40 -6.76 -6.57
CA TYR A 113 -2.28 -5.94 -6.10
C TYR A 113 -0.91 -6.42 -6.60
N SER A 114 -0.72 -7.74 -6.70
CA SER A 114 0.54 -8.31 -7.18
C SER A 114 0.79 -7.97 -8.65
N ALA A 115 -0.25 -8.01 -9.50
CA ALA A 115 -0.16 -7.60 -10.88
C ALA A 115 0.04 -6.08 -11.00
N ALA A 116 -0.65 -5.28 -10.18
CA ALA A 116 -0.47 -3.83 -10.14
C ALA A 116 0.99 -3.46 -9.89
N PHE A 117 1.63 -4.07 -8.89
CA PHE A 117 3.03 -3.79 -8.56
C PHE A 117 4.00 -4.34 -9.61
N SER A 118 3.78 -5.56 -10.10
CA SER A 118 4.68 -6.21 -11.07
C SER A 118 4.67 -5.55 -12.46
N ASN A 119 3.66 -4.75 -12.79
CA ASN A 119 3.64 -3.95 -14.02
C ASN A 119 4.70 -2.84 -14.06
N GLY A 120 5.34 -2.52 -12.94
CA GLY A 120 6.48 -1.61 -12.86
C GLY A 120 6.14 -0.12 -12.89
N ASN A 121 4.87 0.24 -12.98
CA ASN A 121 4.40 1.62 -13.06
C ASN A 121 3.71 2.14 -11.78
N VAL A 122 3.87 1.44 -10.67
CA VAL A 122 3.44 1.84 -9.33
C VAL A 122 4.66 2.14 -8.48
N ALA A 123 4.78 3.36 -7.99
CA ALA A 123 5.92 3.78 -7.18
C ALA A 123 5.87 3.21 -5.75
N MET A 124 4.71 3.31 -5.10
CA MET A 124 4.49 2.83 -3.74
C MET A 124 3.17 2.04 -3.63
N MET A 125 3.15 1.02 -2.78
CA MET A 125 1.95 0.22 -2.52
C MET A 125 1.91 -0.21 -1.06
N ASN A 126 0.80 0.04 -0.38
CA ASN A 126 0.55 -0.51 0.94
C ASN A 126 0.05 -1.96 0.83
N MET A 127 0.78 -2.89 1.43
CA MET A 127 0.40 -4.32 1.41
C MET A 127 1.00 -5.07 2.59
N GLY A 128 0.40 -6.21 2.91
CA GLY A 128 0.89 -7.07 3.98
C GLY A 128 2.16 -7.83 3.63
N SER A 129 2.88 -8.25 4.66
CA SER A 129 4.16 -8.95 4.55
C SER A 129 4.10 -10.28 3.80
N TRP A 130 2.91 -10.86 3.63
CA TRP A 130 2.72 -12.06 2.77
C TRP A 130 3.16 -11.84 1.32
N PHE A 131 3.14 -10.60 0.83
CA PHE A 131 3.53 -10.28 -0.54
C PHE A 131 5.04 -10.44 -0.77
N ILE A 132 5.88 -10.37 0.27
CA ILE A 132 7.34 -10.57 0.17
C ILE A 132 7.66 -11.93 -0.47
N SER A 133 7.05 -13.00 0.05
CA SER A 133 7.31 -14.34 -0.48
C SER A 133 6.80 -14.52 -1.91
N THR A 134 5.66 -13.94 -2.24
CA THR A 134 5.10 -13.96 -3.60
C THR A 134 6.02 -13.22 -4.58
N LEU A 135 6.49 -12.04 -4.19
CA LEU A 135 7.36 -11.21 -5.02
C LEU A 135 8.70 -11.91 -5.31
N ILE A 136 9.33 -12.46 -4.27
CA ILE A 136 10.59 -13.21 -4.41
C ILE A 136 10.38 -14.44 -5.30
N SER A 137 9.36 -15.26 -5.02
CA SER A 137 9.11 -16.48 -5.78
C SER A 137 8.83 -16.25 -7.25
N ASN A 138 8.05 -15.21 -7.56
CA ASN A 138 7.67 -14.91 -8.95
C ASN A 138 8.81 -14.23 -9.73
N LEU A 139 9.67 -13.47 -9.07
CA LEU A 139 10.91 -12.97 -9.66
C LEU A 139 11.90 -14.10 -9.94
N ASP A 140 12.10 -15.02 -9.00
CA ASP A 140 13.01 -16.16 -9.15
C ASP A 140 12.55 -17.13 -10.26
N SER A 141 11.24 -17.31 -10.40
CA SER A 141 10.67 -18.17 -11.46
C SER A 141 10.62 -17.51 -12.84
N GLY A 142 10.81 -16.18 -12.91
CA GLY A 142 10.66 -15.39 -14.13
C GLY A 142 9.19 -15.14 -14.51
N GLU A 143 8.23 -15.37 -13.61
CA GLU A 143 6.83 -15.00 -13.81
C GLU A 143 6.67 -13.48 -13.79
N TYR A 144 7.43 -12.78 -12.97
CA TYR A 144 7.54 -11.32 -12.98
C TYR A 144 8.79 -10.87 -13.72
N ASP A 145 8.65 -9.84 -14.53
CA ASP A 145 9.78 -9.23 -15.22
C ASP A 145 10.64 -8.44 -14.23
N SER A 146 11.85 -8.94 -13.97
CA SER A 146 12.77 -8.30 -13.05
C SER A 146 13.23 -6.90 -13.50
N SER A 147 13.09 -6.56 -14.78
CA SER A 147 13.39 -5.21 -15.28
C SER A 147 12.30 -4.19 -14.94
N LEU A 148 11.11 -4.64 -14.53
CA LEU A 148 9.99 -3.78 -14.17
C LEU A 148 9.84 -3.64 -12.65
N CYS A 149 10.05 -4.71 -11.89
CA CYS A 149 9.79 -4.72 -10.46
C CYS A 149 10.85 -5.46 -9.62
N GLY A 150 12.00 -5.81 -10.21
CA GLY A 150 13.05 -6.55 -9.51
C GLY A 150 13.83 -5.72 -8.49
N ASN A 151 13.92 -4.41 -8.68
CA ASN A 151 14.60 -3.49 -7.78
C ASN A 151 13.62 -2.82 -6.81
N TRP A 152 13.14 -3.59 -5.84
CA TRP A 152 12.14 -3.13 -4.87
C TRP A 152 12.71 -2.95 -3.46
N GLY A 153 11.95 -2.29 -2.62
CA GLY A 153 12.24 -2.12 -1.20
C GLY A 153 10.97 -2.10 -0.37
N ILE A 154 11.15 -2.10 0.94
CA ILE A 154 10.07 -1.92 1.91
C ILE A 154 10.40 -0.77 2.86
N ALA A 155 9.36 -0.09 3.31
CA ALA A 155 9.43 0.95 4.34
C ALA A 155 8.32 0.70 5.37
N SER A 156 8.45 1.36 6.52
CA SER A 156 7.40 1.38 7.53
C SER A 156 6.10 1.94 6.95
N TYR A 157 4.98 1.48 7.49
CA TYR A 157 3.68 2.05 7.16
C TYR A 157 3.62 3.52 7.62
N PRO A 158 3.05 4.45 6.83
CA PRO A 158 2.95 5.84 7.24
C PRO A 158 2.02 5.96 8.44
N HIS A 159 2.35 6.82 9.37
CA HIS A 159 1.59 6.97 10.59
C HIS A 159 0.77 8.27 10.62
N PRO A 160 -0.45 8.25 11.20
CA PRO A 160 -1.22 9.45 11.43
C PRO A 160 -0.59 10.30 12.54
N ASP A 161 -0.99 11.55 12.64
CA ASP A 161 -0.56 12.47 13.69
C ASP A 161 -0.79 11.89 15.09
N GLY A 162 0.27 11.91 15.90
CA GLY A 162 0.26 11.43 17.29
C GLY A 162 0.39 9.92 17.44
N ALA A 163 0.55 9.16 16.36
CA ALA A 163 0.99 7.77 16.38
C ALA A 163 2.52 7.69 16.36
N GLU A 164 3.06 6.61 16.88
CA GLU A 164 4.50 6.37 16.90
C GLU A 164 4.98 5.87 15.53
N ALA A 165 6.08 6.41 15.03
CA ALA A 165 6.73 5.96 13.80
C ALA A 165 7.06 4.46 13.87
N GLY A 166 6.82 3.75 12.77
CA GLY A 166 6.99 2.30 12.69
C GLY A 166 5.81 1.49 13.25
N SER A 167 4.75 2.15 13.73
CA SER A 167 3.50 1.48 14.08
C SER A 167 2.90 0.81 12.85
N THR A 168 2.39 -0.41 13.02
CA THR A 168 1.68 -1.13 11.97
C THR A 168 0.63 -2.06 12.56
N ILE A 169 -0.22 -2.60 11.68
CA ILE A 169 -1.25 -3.56 12.06
C ILE A 169 -0.76 -4.97 11.81
N ALA A 170 -0.99 -5.84 12.80
CA ALA A 170 -0.79 -7.27 12.66
C ALA A 170 -2.09 -7.94 12.21
N THR A 171 -2.03 -8.69 11.12
CA THR A 171 -3.09 -9.61 10.71
C THR A 171 -2.73 -11.01 11.18
N ILE A 172 -3.61 -11.60 11.99
CA ILE A 172 -3.41 -12.96 12.50
C ILE A 172 -4.21 -13.94 11.65
N THR A 173 -3.53 -14.98 11.16
CA THR A 173 -4.19 -16.11 10.50
C THR A 173 -4.24 -17.28 11.47
N GLY A 174 -5.41 -17.84 11.64
CA GLY A 174 -5.65 -18.95 12.55
C GLY A 174 -6.23 -20.18 11.86
N LEU A 175 -6.10 -21.29 12.53
CA LEU A 175 -6.71 -22.57 12.17
C LEU A 175 -7.91 -22.82 13.09
N ALA A 176 -9.04 -23.13 12.50
CA ALA A 176 -10.25 -23.50 13.23
C ALA A 176 -10.73 -24.89 12.80
N VAL A 177 -11.30 -25.64 13.75
CA VAL A 177 -12.00 -26.88 13.47
C VAL A 177 -13.47 -26.58 13.36
N THR A 178 -14.07 -26.95 12.24
CA THR A 178 -15.53 -26.87 12.06
C THR A 178 -16.20 -27.99 12.84
N SER A 179 -17.32 -27.69 13.51
CA SER A 179 -18.15 -28.67 14.21
C SER A 179 -18.99 -29.47 13.23
#